data_68e090278c76d0cc00862f991236c696
#
_entry.id   68e090278c76d0cc00862f991236c696
#
_cell.length_a   1.000
_cell.length_b   1.000
_cell.length_c   1.000
_cell.angle_alpha   90.00
_cell.angle_beta   90.00
_cell.angle_gamma   90.00
#
_symmetry.space_group_name_H-M   'P 1'
#
loop_
_entity.id
_entity.type
_entity.pdbx_description
1 polymer ?
#
loop_
_entity_poly.entity_id
_entity_poly.type
_entity_poly.pdbx_seq_one_letter_code
_entity_poly.pdbx_strand_id
1 'polypeptide(L)'
;NMVIPTGDRVIIHLGTLPNGKYYEQGSMSLQIGGEIWVLVDTFAKSKPTDKHFMVSVDEALNPYIMFGDGTFGKKPAAGAKITNVVFYLTNGTQGNVKSNTITSVPSVISSSITDATVSNAYDAGGGSNYENFIMLKEHIPLSVKTLGVAITKEDFESLAMLVDGVNKAKADYECGRKLTVYISPDGGAVASSELIN
;
A
#
# COMPACT_ATOMS: atom_id res chain seq x y z
N ASN A 1 -0.70 -7.06 26.01
CA ASN A 1 -2.08 -7.60 26.04
C ASN A 1 -3.04 -6.50 25.58
N MET A 2 -3.41 -6.55 24.32
CA MET A 2 -4.37 -5.62 23.74
C MET A 2 -5.78 -6.17 23.96
N VAL A 3 -6.69 -5.33 24.41
CA VAL A 3 -8.07 -5.70 24.77
C VAL A 3 -9.03 -4.81 23.97
N ILE A 4 -10.15 -5.38 23.53
CA ILE A 4 -11.19 -4.65 22.82
C ILE A 4 -11.82 -3.60 23.74
N PRO A 5 -11.80 -2.31 23.39
CA PRO A 5 -12.41 -1.25 24.16
C PRO A 5 -13.95 -1.32 24.11
N THR A 6 -14.60 -0.65 25.06
CA THR A 6 -16.05 -0.42 25.04
C THR A 6 -16.36 0.76 24.11
N GLY A 7 -17.40 0.66 23.31
CA GLY A 7 -17.83 1.77 22.42
C GLY A 7 -18.72 1.29 21.29
N ASP A 8 -19.37 2.23 20.59
CA ASP A 8 -20.23 1.90 19.44
C ASP A 8 -19.41 1.57 18.20
N ARG A 9 -18.31 2.26 18.00
CA ARG A 9 -17.28 1.91 17.01
C ARG A 9 -16.03 1.45 17.74
N VAL A 10 -15.55 0.28 17.37
CA VAL A 10 -14.31 -0.26 17.92
C VAL A 10 -13.18 0.04 16.95
N ILE A 11 -12.28 0.93 17.38
CA ILE A 11 -11.06 1.31 16.65
C ILE A 11 -9.86 1.03 17.55
N ILE A 12 -8.83 0.40 17.03
CA ILE A 12 -7.63 0.06 17.77
C ILE A 12 -6.40 0.56 17.01
N HIS A 13 -5.72 1.53 17.58
CA HIS A 13 -4.44 2.00 17.08
C HIS A 13 -3.32 1.03 17.48
N LEU A 14 -2.47 0.64 16.52
CA LEU A 14 -1.39 -0.31 16.75
C LEU A 14 -0.10 0.36 17.25
N GLY A 15 -0.14 1.67 17.44
CA GLY A 15 1.01 2.48 17.86
C GLY A 15 1.78 3.04 16.67
N THR A 16 2.88 3.74 17.00
CA THR A 16 3.73 4.40 15.99
C THR A 16 4.67 3.39 15.35
N LEU A 17 4.70 3.38 14.03
CA LEU A 17 5.65 2.57 13.28
C LEU A 17 7.08 3.09 13.41
N PRO A 18 8.10 2.22 13.30
CA PRO A 18 9.49 2.65 13.23
C PRO A 18 9.71 3.62 12.06
N ASN A 19 10.59 4.61 12.26
CA ASN A 19 10.86 5.61 11.24
C ASN A 19 11.32 4.98 9.91
N GLY A 20 10.74 5.44 8.81
CA GLY A 20 11.02 4.92 7.47
C GLY A 20 10.41 3.55 7.17
N LYS A 21 9.48 3.08 8.02
CA LYS A 21 8.72 1.85 7.81
C LYS A 21 7.25 2.18 7.55
N TYR A 22 6.65 1.43 6.65
CA TYR A 22 5.24 1.57 6.27
C TYR A 22 4.52 0.23 6.46
N TYR A 23 3.24 0.31 6.80
CA TYR A 23 2.39 -0.87 6.83
C TYR A 23 2.15 -1.38 5.40
N GLU A 24 2.35 -2.67 5.16
CA GLU A 24 2.01 -3.29 3.88
C GLU A 24 0.52 -3.60 3.83
N GLN A 25 -0.20 -2.99 2.89
CA GLN A 25 -1.64 -3.18 2.74
C GLN A 25 -1.99 -4.64 2.48
N GLY A 26 -3.06 -5.11 3.11
CA GLY A 26 -3.52 -6.48 2.96
C GLY A 26 -2.73 -7.53 3.73
N SER A 27 -1.62 -7.17 4.37
CA SER A 27 -0.75 -8.14 5.06
C SER A 27 -1.21 -8.53 6.46
N MET A 28 -2.21 -7.86 7.04
CA MET A 28 -2.59 -8.06 8.44
C MET A 28 -3.43 -9.31 8.65
N SER A 29 -3.01 -10.11 9.61
CA SER A 29 -3.80 -11.20 10.19
C SER A 29 -4.12 -10.91 11.65
N LEU A 30 -5.34 -11.26 12.07
CA LEU A 30 -5.88 -10.92 13.38
C LEU A 30 -6.62 -12.11 13.98
N GLN A 31 -6.39 -12.35 15.29
CA GLN A 31 -7.16 -13.29 16.08
C GLN A 31 -7.65 -12.64 17.37
N ILE A 32 -8.92 -12.86 17.70
CA ILE A 32 -9.54 -12.40 18.95
C ILE A 32 -10.11 -13.61 19.68
N GLY A 33 -9.63 -13.84 20.91
CA GLY A 33 -10.06 -15.00 21.69
C GLY A 33 -9.74 -16.36 21.03
N GLY A 34 -8.70 -16.41 20.19
CA GLY A 34 -8.35 -17.60 19.40
C GLY A 34 -9.14 -17.78 18.11
N GLU A 35 -10.13 -16.93 17.83
CA GLU A 35 -10.90 -16.95 16.60
C GLU A 35 -10.25 -16.06 15.54
N ILE A 36 -10.16 -16.57 14.29
CA ILE A 36 -9.60 -15.84 13.14
C ILE A 36 -10.63 -14.80 12.66
N TRP A 37 -10.15 -13.58 12.44
CA TRP A 37 -10.89 -12.51 11.80
C TRP A 37 -10.34 -12.28 10.41
N VAL A 38 -11.20 -11.94 9.46
CA VAL A 38 -10.86 -11.79 8.03
C VAL A 38 -10.73 -10.31 7.70
N LEU A 39 -9.60 -9.95 7.06
CA LEU A 39 -9.38 -8.61 6.52
C LEU A 39 -10.27 -8.40 5.29
N VAL A 40 -10.97 -7.27 5.26
CA VAL A 40 -11.81 -6.84 4.13
C VAL A 40 -11.53 -5.37 3.81
N ASP A 41 -11.74 -5.00 2.55
CA ASP A 41 -11.58 -3.60 2.11
C ASP A 41 -12.78 -2.74 2.49
N THR A 42 -13.96 -3.36 2.63
CA THR A 42 -15.20 -2.67 3.00
C THR A 42 -16.16 -3.60 3.74
N PHE A 43 -16.91 -3.04 4.69
CA PHE A 43 -17.98 -3.77 5.37
C PHE A 43 -19.29 -3.84 4.58
N ALA A 44 -19.41 -3.19 3.42
CA ALA A 44 -20.67 -3.08 2.67
C ALA A 44 -21.35 -4.42 2.36
N LYS A 45 -20.56 -5.51 2.24
CA LYS A 45 -21.07 -6.88 1.98
C LYS A 45 -21.02 -7.78 3.22
N SER A 46 -20.62 -7.26 4.38
CA SER A 46 -20.46 -8.04 5.59
C SER A 46 -21.80 -8.22 6.31
N LYS A 47 -22.08 -9.44 6.74
CA LYS A 47 -23.25 -9.77 7.57
C LYS A 47 -22.96 -9.48 9.06
N PRO A 48 -23.98 -9.31 9.91
CA PRO A 48 -23.80 -9.04 11.34
C PRO A 48 -22.97 -10.09 12.09
N THR A 49 -22.86 -11.30 11.57
CA THR A 49 -22.14 -12.44 12.17
C THR A 49 -20.72 -12.59 11.65
N ASP A 50 -20.38 -11.92 10.56
CA ASP A 50 -19.08 -12.11 9.88
C ASP A 50 -17.98 -11.43 10.69
N LYS A 51 -16.95 -12.20 11.04
CA LYS A 51 -15.77 -11.76 11.78
C LYS A 51 -14.81 -11.01 10.84
N HIS A 52 -15.23 -9.85 10.37
CA HIS A 52 -14.47 -9.02 9.47
C HIS A 52 -13.85 -7.82 10.21
N PHE A 53 -12.69 -7.40 9.74
CA PHE A 53 -12.03 -6.18 10.16
C PHE A 53 -11.44 -5.45 8.96
N MET A 54 -11.26 -4.15 9.09
CA MET A 54 -10.58 -3.29 8.12
C MET A 54 -9.34 -2.68 8.76
N VAL A 55 -8.35 -2.38 7.94
CA VAL A 55 -7.18 -1.62 8.37
C VAL A 55 -7.12 -0.33 7.57
N SER A 56 -6.88 0.77 8.26
CA SER A 56 -6.60 2.06 7.65
C SER A 56 -5.37 2.66 8.32
N VAL A 57 -4.87 3.76 7.79
CA VAL A 57 -3.74 4.51 8.36
C VAL A 57 -4.18 5.90 8.76
N ASP A 58 -3.59 6.45 9.82
CA ASP A 58 -3.80 7.83 10.24
C ASP A 58 -2.92 8.80 9.41
N GLU A 59 -3.00 10.11 9.71
CA GLU A 59 -2.20 11.14 9.03
C GLU A 59 -0.68 10.95 9.21
N ALA A 60 -0.28 10.25 10.26
CA ALA A 60 1.13 9.90 10.53
C ALA A 60 1.52 8.52 9.95
N LEU A 61 0.64 7.94 9.12
CA LEU A 61 0.80 6.63 8.45
C LEU A 61 0.88 5.44 9.42
N ASN A 62 0.37 5.60 10.65
CA ASN A 62 0.28 4.49 11.60
C ASN A 62 -1.00 3.69 11.36
N PRO A 63 -0.92 2.35 11.31
CA PRO A 63 -2.09 1.52 11.06
C PRO A 63 -3.03 1.47 12.27
N TYR A 64 -4.32 1.45 11.99
CA TYR A 64 -5.35 1.17 12.98
C TYR A 64 -6.38 0.18 12.43
N ILE A 65 -6.93 -0.62 13.32
CA ILE A 65 -7.92 -1.65 13.03
C ILE A 65 -9.31 -1.09 13.31
N MET A 66 -10.23 -1.30 12.37
CA MET A 66 -11.65 -1.01 12.53
C MET A 66 -12.45 -2.31 12.48
N PHE A 67 -13.50 -2.39 13.29
CA PHE A 67 -14.40 -3.52 13.29
C PHE A 67 -15.82 -3.11 12.87
N GLY A 68 -16.62 -4.11 12.51
CA GLY A 68 -18.04 -3.92 12.24
C GLY A 68 -18.81 -3.40 13.47
N ASP A 69 -19.96 -2.82 13.21
CA ASP A 69 -20.86 -2.22 14.20
C ASP A 69 -21.92 -3.22 14.73
N GLY A 70 -21.95 -4.43 14.18
CA GLY A 70 -22.97 -5.45 14.45
C GLY A 70 -24.11 -5.46 13.44
N THR A 71 -24.16 -4.47 12.54
CA THR A 71 -25.06 -4.43 11.36
C THR A 71 -24.28 -4.84 10.11
N PHE A 72 -23.14 -4.17 9.91
CA PHE A 72 -22.17 -4.47 8.85
C PHE A 72 -20.89 -5.02 9.46
N GLY A 73 -20.81 -6.35 9.52
CA GLY A 73 -19.73 -7.05 10.20
C GLY A 73 -19.97 -7.21 11.71
N LYS A 74 -19.42 -8.29 12.26
CA LYS A 74 -19.55 -8.60 13.70
C LYS A 74 -18.81 -7.55 14.53
N LYS A 75 -19.47 -7.05 15.57
CA LYS A 75 -18.83 -6.23 16.61
C LYS A 75 -18.14 -7.16 17.60
N PRO A 76 -16.82 -7.01 17.84
CA PRO A 76 -16.15 -7.84 18.83
C PRO A 76 -16.65 -7.50 20.25
N ALA A 77 -16.69 -8.49 21.13
CA ALA A 77 -17.14 -8.29 22.51
C ALA A 77 -16.15 -7.39 23.27
N ALA A 78 -16.67 -6.42 24.01
CA ALA A 78 -15.86 -5.59 24.90
C ALA A 78 -15.10 -6.47 25.88
N GLY A 79 -13.83 -6.16 26.15
CA GLY A 79 -12.98 -6.95 27.03
C GLY A 79 -12.39 -8.22 26.38
N ALA A 80 -12.77 -8.59 25.17
CA ALA A 80 -12.16 -9.70 24.47
C ALA A 80 -10.66 -9.43 24.21
N LYS A 81 -9.83 -10.44 24.40
CA LYS A 81 -8.38 -10.31 24.19
C LYS A 81 -8.03 -10.53 22.72
N ILE A 82 -7.25 -9.64 22.17
CA ILE A 82 -6.57 -9.86 20.92
C ILE A 82 -5.41 -10.81 21.20
N THR A 83 -5.48 -12.00 20.64
CA THR A 83 -4.52 -13.08 20.91
C THR A 83 -3.36 -13.09 19.94
N ASN A 84 -3.59 -12.62 18.72
CA ASN A 84 -2.55 -12.54 17.70
C ASN A 84 -2.82 -11.39 16.72
N VAL A 85 -1.80 -10.57 16.44
CA VAL A 85 -1.77 -9.58 15.36
C VAL A 85 -0.43 -9.71 14.67
N VAL A 86 -0.44 -10.04 13.39
CA VAL A 86 0.77 -10.10 12.55
C VAL A 86 0.53 -9.28 11.30
N PHE A 87 1.48 -8.44 10.95
CA PHE A 87 1.49 -7.66 9.71
C PHE A 87 2.92 -7.42 9.26
N TYR A 88 3.10 -7.14 7.97
CA TYR A 88 4.40 -6.84 7.41
C TYR A 88 4.64 -5.34 7.34
N LEU A 89 5.91 -4.97 7.45
CA LEU A 89 6.41 -3.62 7.26
C LEU A 89 7.27 -3.58 6.01
N THR A 90 7.08 -2.54 5.22
CA THR A 90 7.87 -2.28 4.01
C THR A 90 8.78 -1.06 4.21
N ASN A 91 9.86 -1.00 3.45
CA ASN A 91 10.77 0.14 3.38
C ASN A 91 10.38 1.12 2.26
N GLY A 92 9.24 0.89 1.59
CA GLY A 92 8.86 1.66 0.42
C GLY A 92 9.92 1.56 -0.68
N THR A 93 10.22 2.69 -1.33
CA THR A 93 11.21 2.77 -2.41
C THR A 93 12.65 2.44 -1.96
N GLN A 94 12.96 2.47 -0.67
CA GLN A 94 14.29 2.07 -0.16
C GLN A 94 14.57 0.57 -0.35
N GLY A 95 13.54 -0.24 -0.60
CA GLY A 95 13.68 -1.65 -0.98
C GLY A 95 14.14 -1.85 -2.43
N ASN A 96 14.04 -0.83 -3.27
CA ASN A 96 14.44 -0.89 -4.68
C ASN A 96 15.95 -0.71 -4.78
N VAL A 97 16.68 -1.80 -4.88
CA VAL A 97 18.14 -1.80 -4.95
C VAL A 97 18.64 -2.34 -6.28
N LYS A 98 19.71 -1.74 -6.79
CA LYS A 98 20.34 -2.18 -8.04
C LYS A 98 20.95 -3.57 -7.91
N SER A 99 21.09 -4.26 -9.04
CA SER A 99 21.80 -5.54 -9.11
C SER A 99 23.22 -5.43 -8.54
N ASN A 100 23.69 -6.51 -7.93
CA ASN A 100 25.02 -6.62 -7.31
C ASN A 100 25.29 -5.65 -6.15
N THR A 101 24.27 -5.03 -5.54
CA THR A 101 24.43 -4.16 -4.37
C THR A 101 24.28 -4.88 -3.03
N ILE A 102 23.60 -6.01 -3.02
CA ILE A 102 23.48 -6.84 -1.80
C ILE A 102 24.70 -7.76 -1.73
N THR A 103 25.70 -7.36 -0.96
CA THR A 103 26.98 -8.07 -0.88
C THR A 103 27.33 -8.57 0.52
N SER A 104 26.50 -8.28 1.54
CA SER A 104 26.74 -8.68 2.91
C SER A 104 25.79 -9.76 3.38
N VAL A 105 26.33 -10.73 4.13
CA VAL A 105 25.59 -11.80 4.79
C VAL A 105 25.46 -11.45 6.27
N PRO A 106 24.25 -11.56 6.88
CA PRO A 106 24.11 -11.38 8.32
C PRO A 106 25.02 -12.33 9.10
N SER A 107 25.60 -11.84 10.22
CA SER A 107 26.56 -12.60 11.04
C SER A 107 26.06 -13.98 11.52
N VAL A 108 24.75 -14.10 11.74
CA VAL A 108 24.12 -15.39 12.12
C VAL A 108 24.29 -16.45 11.04
N ILE A 109 24.27 -16.06 9.77
CA ILE A 109 24.45 -16.99 8.64
C ILE A 109 25.94 -17.18 8.35
N SER A 110 26.73 -16.12 8.38
CA SER A 110 28.17 -16.18 8.10
C SER A 110 28.96 -17.00 9.12
N SER A 111 28.45 -17.18 10.35
CA SER A 111 29.04 -18.08 11.35
C SER A 111 28.86 -19.58 11.02
N SER A 112 27.91 -19.92 10.18
CA SER A 112 27.57 -21.31 9.80
C SER A 112 28.08 -21.71 8.41
N ILE A 113 28.41 -20.74 7.56
CA ILE A 113 28.84 -20.95 6.18
C ILE A 113 30.13 -20.15 5.96
N THR A 114 31.24 -20.84 5.80
CA THR A 114 32.54 -20.26 5.42
C THR A 114 32.54 -20.04 3.89
N ASP A 115 33.03 -18.87 3.46
CA ASP A 115 33.21 -18.46 2.06
C ASP A 115 31.91 -18.27 1.23
N ALA A 116 30.81 -17.89 1.90
CA ALA A 116 29.59 -17.52 1.19
C ALA A 116 29.71 -16.13 0.56
N THR A 117 29.58 -16.06 -0.76
CA THR A 117 29.38 -14.80 -1.47
C THR A 117 27.90 -14.65 -1.78
N VAL A 118 27.36 -13.47 -1.50
CA VAL A 118 25.94 -13.12 -1.77
C VAL A 118 25.89 -11.97 -2.75
N SER A 119 25.03 -12.10 -3.75
CA SER A 119 24.72 -11.03 -4.69
C SER A 119 23.31 -11.17 -5.20
N ASN A 120 22.60 -10.04 -5.38
CA ASN A 120 21.35 -10.03 -6.13
C ASN A 120 21.66 -9.91 -7.63
N ALA A 121 21.26 -10.90 -8.41
CA ALA A 121 21.53 -10.95 -9.84
C ALA A 121 20.76 -9.88 -10.64
N TYR A 122 19.60 -9.47 -10.14
CA TYR A 122 18.70 -8.50 -10.78
C TYR A 122 18.42 -7.32 -9.87
N ASP A 123 17.97 -6.20 -10.49
CA ASP A 123 17.46 -5.06 -9.75
C ASP A 123 16.21 -5.50 -8.97
N ALA A 124 16.10 -5.10 -7.71
CA ALA A 124 14.89 -5.23 -6.93
C ALA A 124 14.01 -4.00 -7.21
N GLY A 125 12.76 -4.24 -7.55
CA GLY A 125 11.76 -3.20 -7.84
C GLY A 125 10.41 -3.51 -7.20
N GLY A 126 9.42 -2.64 -7.42
CA GLY A 126 8.05 -2.79 -6.91
C GLY A 126 7.81 -2.20 -5.53
N GLY A 127 8.85 -1.63 -4.89
CA GLY A 127 8.64 -0.85 -3.67
C GLY A 127 8.15 0.57 -4.02
N SER A 128 7.04 0.99 -3.42
CA SER A 128 6.52 2.36 -3.49
C SER A 128 6.30 2.93 -2.10
N ASN A 129 6.43 4.25 -1.97
CA ASN A 129 6.08 4.95 -0.74
C ASN A 129 4.57 5.21 -0.71
N TYR A 130 4.05 5.50 0.48
CA TYR A 130 2.68 6.00 0.57
C TYR A 130 2.57 7.33 -0.18
N GLU A 131 1.46 7.46 -0.89
CA GLU A 131 1.13 8.69 -1.60
C GLU A 131 0.96 9.85 -0.60
N ASN A 132 1.60 10.98 -0.90
CA ASN A 132 1.49 12.18 -0.08
C ASN A 132 0.04 12.71 -0.16
N PHE A 133 -0.48 13.24 0.95
CA PHE A 133 -1.83 13.82 1.02
C PHE A 133 -2.09 14.92 -0.03
N ILE A 134 -1.07 15.67 -0.43
CA ILE A 134 -1.16 16.67 -1.50
C ILE A 134 -1.41 15.99 -2.85
N MET A 135 -0.62 14.97 -3.19
CA MET A 135 -0.78 14.16 -4.40
C MET A 135 -2.14 13.45 -4.41
N LEU A 136 -2.56 12.91 -3.26
CA LEU A 136 -3.86 12.26 -3.13
C LEU A 136 -5.02 13.22 -3.47
N LYS A 137 -4.95 14.48 -3.06
CA LYS A 137 -5.95 15.51 -3.42
C LYS A 137 -6.00 15.78 -4.92
N GLU A 138 -4.89 15.67 -5.62
CA GLU A 138 -4.81 15.85 -7.07
C GLU A 138 -5.27 14.58 -7.81
N HIS A 139 -4.92 13.40 -7.31
CA HIS A 139 -5.21 12.12 -7.95
C HIS A 139 -6.66 11.64 -7.78
N ILE A 140 -7.31 11.91 -6.63
CA ILE A 140 -8.70 11.49 -6.39
C ILE A 140 -9.66 12.04 -7.46
N PRO A 141 -9.67 13.34 -7.82
CA PRO A 141 -10.53 13.85 -8.88
C PRO A 141 -10.26 13.20 -10.25
N LEU A 142 -8.99 12.93 -10.57
CA LEU A 142 -8.60 12.30 -11.83
C LEU A 142 -9.09 10.85 -11.91
N SER A 143 -8.93 10.08 -10.84
CA SER A 143 -9.38 8.70 -10.77
C SER A 143 -10.90 8.58 -10.84
N VAL A 144 -11.62 9.48 -10.18
CA VAL A 144 -13.10 9.52 -10.23
C VAL A 144 -13.59 9.92 -11.62
N LYS A 145 -12.90 10.86 -12.29
CA LYS A 145 -13.24 11.31 -13.64
C LYS A 145 -13.11 10.19 -14.67
N THR A 146 -12.05 9.41 -14.60
CA THR A 146 -11.75 8.39 -15.60
C THR A 146 -12.37 7.03 -15.29
N LEU A 147 -12.67 6.72 -14.01
CA LEU A 147 -13.09 5.39 -13.53
C LEU A 147 -12.19 4.26 -14.07
N GLY A 148 -10.91 4.56 -14.28
CA GLY A 148 -9.93 3.61 -14.83
C GLY A 148 -10.07 3.33 -16.33
N VAL A 149 -10.88 4.10 -17.07
CA VAL A 149 -11.07 3.93 -18.52
C VAL A 149 -10.74 5.24 -19.24
N ALA A 150 -9.90 5.17 -20.29
CA ALA A 150 -9.59 6.30 -21.13
C ALA A 150 -10.41 6.24 -22.43
N ILE A 151 -11.17 7.30 -22.71
CA ILE A 151 -11.96 7.47 -23.93
C ILE A 151 -11.53 8.75 -24.65
N THR A 152 -11.34 9.84 -23.92
CA THR A 152 -10.94 11.13 -24.45
C THR A 152 -9.42 11.36 -24.27
N LYS A 153 -8.86 12.37 -24.97
CA LYS A 153 -7.45 12.76 -24.77
C LYS A 153 -7.19 13.08 -23.29
N GLU A 154 -8.10 13.81 -22.69
CA GLU A 154 -8.04 14.23 -21.29
C GLU A 154 -8.08 13.04 -20.32
N ASP A 155 -8.72 11.93 -20.69
CA ASP A 155 -8.72 10.72 -19.88
C ASP A 155 -7.35 10.03 -19.92
N PHE A 156 -6.72 9.98 -21.12
CA PHE A 156 -5.35 9.44 -21.25
C PHE A 156 -4.34 10.31 -20.49
N GLU A 157 -4.46 11.64 -20.55
CA GLU A 157 -3.64 12.55 -19.75
C GLU A 157 -3.84 12.30 -18.24
N SER A 158 -5.09 12.18 -17.83
CA SER A 158 -5.45 11.94 -16.41
C SER A 158 -4.94 10.59 -15.90
N LEU A 159 -5.09 9.51 -16.67
CA LEU A 159 -4.56 8.20 -16.30
C LEU A 159 -3.04 8.16 -16.28
N ALA A 160 -2.38 8.85 -17.22
CA ALA A 160 -0.92 8.94 -17.20
C ALA A 160 -0.40 9.70 -15.97
N MET A 161 -1.11 10.74 -15.50
CA MET A 161 -0.76 11.47 -14.28
C MET A 161 -1.01 10.69 -12.98
N LEU A 162 -1.78 9.58 -13.03
CA LEU A 162 -1.93 8.67 -11.89
C LEU A 162 -0.76 7.68 -11.73
N VAL A 163 0.13 7.63 -12.70
CA VAL A 163 1.34 6.79 -12.62
C VAL A 163 2.38 7.48 -11.73
N ASP A 164 2.90 6.75 -10.76
CA ASP A 164 3.92 7.26 -9.84
C ASP A 164 5.17 7.73 -10.61
N GLY A 165 5.64 8.94 -10.31
CA GLY A 165 6.76 9.58 -11.00
C GLY A 165 6.40 10.42 -12.24
N VAL A 166 5.11 10.52 -12.61
CA VAL A 166 4.64 11.41 -13.68
C VAL A 166 4.07 12.70 -13.11
N ASN A 167 4.70 13.82 -13.40
CA ASN A 167 4.24 15.14 -12.96
C ASN A 167 3.18 15.74 -13.91
N LYS A 168 3.42 15.61 -15.23
CA LYS A 168 2.51 16.13 -16.25
C LYS A 168 2.41 15.17 -17.42
N ALA A 169 1.24 15.11 -18.02
CA ALA A 169 0.99 14.35 -19.23
C ALA A 169 0.26 15.20 -20.26
N LYS A 170 0.54 14.98 -21.55
CA LYS A 170 -0.15 15.61 -22.68
C LYS A 170 -0.39 14.55 -23.75
N ALA A 171 -1.65 14.35 -24.12
CA ALA A 171 -2.03 13.42 -25.17
C ALA A 171 -2.31 14.16 -26.48
N ASP A 172 -1.81 13.61 -27.60
CA ASP A 172 -2.11 14.12 -28.93
C ASP A 172 -2.41 13.00 -29.90
N TYR A 173 -3.36 13.25 -30.83
CA TYR A 173 -3.67 12.34 -31.93
C TYR A 173 -2.88 12.72 -33.16
N GLU A 174 -2.03 11.78 -33.62
CA GLU A 174 -1.45 11.85 -34.95
C GLU A 174 -2.47 11.35 -36.00
N CYS A 175 -2.39 11.91 -37.21
CA CYS A 175 -3.25 11.50 -38.33
C CYS A 175 -3.27 9.97 -38.48
N GLY A 176 -4.44 9.35 -38.34
CA GLY A 176 -4.63 7.96 -38.73
C GLY A 176 -4.77 6.92 -37.61
N ARG A 177 -5.07 7.25 -36.37
CA ARG A 177 -5.39 6.35 -35.25
C ARG A 177 -4.29 6.15 -34.18
N LYS A 178 -3.17 6.86 -34.27
CA LYS A 178 -2.14 6.77 -33.24
C LYS A 178 -2.35 7.87 -32.22
N LEU A 179 -2.48 7.49 -30.94
CA LEU A 179 -2.44 8.38 -29.82
C LEU A 179 -1.03 8.35 -29.22
N THR A 180 -0.42 9.51 -29.06
CA THR A 180 0.86 9.65 -28.39
C THR A 180 0.65 10.43 -27.08
N VAL A 181 1.12 9.87 -25.97
CA VAL A 181 1.09 10.53 -24.67
C VAL A 181 2.51 10.96 -24.33
N TYR A 182 2.70 12.27 -24.21
CA TYR A 182 3.96 12.88 -23.76
C TYR A 182 3.90 12.99 -22.25
N ILE A 183 4.90 12.51 -21.53
CA ILE A 183 5.00 12.59 -20.08
C ILE A 183 6.21 13.43 -19.66
N SER A 184 6.04 14.18 -18.58
CA SER A 184 7.13 14.85 -17.87
C SER A 184 7.26 14.23 -16.48
N PRO A 185 8.40 13.61 -16.18
CA PRO A 185 8.61 13.02 -14.86
C PRO A 185 8.81 14.08 -13.79
N ASP A 186 8.66 13.67 -12.53
CA ASP A 186 8.96 14.48 -11.38
C ASP A 186 10.41 14.97 -11.41
N GLY A 187 10.61 16.26 -11.07
CA GLY A 187 11.94 16.87 -11.10
C GLY A 187 12.43 17.30 -12.48
N GLY A 188 11.65 17.12 -13.55
CA GLY A 188 11.95 17.64 -14.89
C GLY A 188 13.12 16.94 -15.62
N ALA A 189 13.52 15.75 -15.18
CA ALA A 189 14.53 14.92 -15.84
C ALA A 189 13.96 14.18 -17.07
N VAL A 190 14.81 13.46 -17.78
CA VAL A 190 14.36 12.56 -18.86
C VAL A 190 13.68 11.34 -18.22
N ALA A 191 12.52 10.93 -18.74
CA ALA A 191 11.81 9.75 -18.26
C ALA A 191 12.68 8.50 -18.37
N SER A 192 12.73 7.70 -17.32
CA SER A 192 13.45 6.43 -17.32
C SER A 192 12.73 5.40 -18.21
N SER A 193 13.45 4.39 -18.70
CA SER A 193 12.85 3.29 -19.47
C SER A 193 11.80 2.50 -18.66
N GLU A 194 11.91 2.50 -17.34
CA GLU A 194 10.96 1.86 -16.43
C GLU A 194 9.62 2.63 -16.35
N LEU A 195 9.65 3.96 -16.55
CA LEU A 195 8.47 4.80 -16.54
C LEU A 195 7.72 4.77 -17.88
N ILE A 196 8.38 4.35 -18.97
CA ILE A 196 7.82 4.36 -20.34
C ILE A 196 7.25 2.99 -20.74
N ASN A 197 7.68 1.90 -20.09
CA ASN A 197 7.22 0.52 -20.32
C ASN A 197 6.10 0.13 -19.37
#